data_b9c21f87c7e6f734d16389672e050bf8
#
_entry.id   b9c21f87c7e6f734d16389672e050bf8
#
_cell.length_a   1.000
_cell.length_b   1.000
_cell.length_c   1.000
_cell.angle_alpha   90.00
_cell.angle_beta   90.00
_cell.angle_gamma   90.00
#
_symmetry.space_group_name_H-M   'P 1'
#
loop_
_entity.id
_entity.type
_entity.pdbx_description
1 polymer ?
#
loop_
_entity_poly.entity_id
_entity_poly.type
_entity_poly.pdbx_seq_one_letter_code
_entity_poly.pdbx_strand_id
1 'polypeptide(L)'
;ITQTLNLMAQNKENRRISDFVGLIDVPRIKECMQAYTIDGPMGELLDAEEDGLSLSPFTVFETEELMNLGEKWLLPILLYLFRRIEMMLKGQPAWIFLDEAWIMLGHPVFREKIREWFKVNRKKNCGIFMATQSLSDALNSSILDVIIESTATKIYLPNINARNEDFAALYSRMGLNNRQIEIISSAIPKNDYYLVSEKGCRLFSFAIGPLAMSFVGVSDRESVSHIMQLEKQYGEQWIDQWLRERGLSLTDYASAS
;
A
#
# COMPACT_ATOMS: atom_id res chain seq x y z
N ILE A 1 -28.03 -10.86 -13.21
CA ILE A 1 -26.61 -10.41 -13.21
C ILE A 1 -25.79 -11.30 -14.16
N THR A 2 -25.66 -12.61 -13.91
CA THR A 2 -24.81 -13.52 -14.71
C THR A 2 -25.20 -13.51 -16.20
N GLN A 3 -26.50 -13.54 -16.53
CA GLN A 3 -26.98 -13.47 -17.90
C GLN A 3 -26.59 -12.14 -18.56
N THR A 4 -26.77 -11.03 -17.87
CA THR A 4 -26.41 -9.68 -18.34
C THR A 4 -24.90 -9.59 -18.62
N LEU A 5 -24.07 -10.07 -17.69
CA LEU A 5 -22.62 -10.10 -17.87
C LEU A 5 -22.18 -10.98 -19.02
N ASN A 6 -22.83 -12.13 -19.23
CA ASN A 6 -22.55 -13.00 -20.39
C ASN A 6 -22.94 -12.35 -21.73
N LEU A 7 -24.03 -11.60 -21.77
CA LEU A 7 -24.41 -10.82 -22.95
C LEU A 7 -23.38 -9.73 -23.25
N MET A 8 -22.97 -8.98 -22.24
CA MET A 8 -21.93 -7.96 -22.39
C MET A 8 -20.58 -8.56 -22.82
N ALA A 9 -20.22 -9.75 -22.32
CA ALA A 9 -18.97 -10.41 -22.70
C ALA A 9 -18.93 -10.80 -24.19
N GLN A 10 -20.10 -11.03 -24.83
CA GLN A 10 -20.22 -11.33 -26.24
C GLN A 10 -20.14 -10.09 -27.14
N ASN A 11 -20.48 -8.92 -26.59
CA ASN A 11 -20.41 -7.64 -27.28
C ASN A 11 -19.28 -6.75 -26.73
N LYS A 12 -18.25 -6.50 -27.56
CA LYS A 12 -17.09 -5.72 -27.16
C LYS A 12 -17.38 -4.22 -27.02
N GLU A 13 -18.46 -3.73 -27.58
CA GLU A 13 -18.84 -2.32 -27.54
C GLU A 13 -19.55 -1.95 -26.23
N ASN A 14 -20.22 -2.92 -25.58
CA ASN A 14 -21.00 -2.69 -24.34
C ASN A 14 -20.22 -3.18 -23.14
N ARG A 15 -19.30 -2.37 -22.61
CA ARG A 15 -18.43 -2.76 -21.48
C ARG A 15 -18.43 -1.79 -20.30
N ARG A 16 -19.20 -0.73 -20.41
CA ARG A 16 -19.35 0.26 -19.35
C ARG A 16 -20.31 -0.22 -18.25
N ILE A 17 -20.23 0.39 -17.10
CA ILE A 17 -21.22 0.20 -16.04
C ILE A 17 -22.58 0.72 -16.51
N SER A 18 -22.63 1.82 -17.25
CA SER A 18 -23.85 2.35 -17.88
C SER A 18 -24.53 1.31 -18.78
N ASP A 19 -23.77 0.55 -19.59
CA ASP A 19 -24.32 -0.51 -20.44
C ASP A 19 -24.92 -1.64 -19.60
N PHE A 20 -24.24 -2.03 -18.53
CA PHE A 20 -24.77 -3.02 -17.58
C PHE A 20 -26.07 -2.56 -16.95
N VAL A 21 -26.14 -1.30 -16.51
CA VAL A 21 -27.34 -0.70 -15.91
C VAL A 21 -28.48 -0.62 -16.93
N GLY A 22 -28.16 -0.38 -18.21
CA GLY A 22 -29.13 -0.40 -19.30
C GLY A 22 -29.73 -1.79 -19.55
N LEU A 23 -28.92 -2.84 -19.45
CA LEU A 23 -29.29 -4.22 -19.77
C LEU A 23 -29.90 -5.01 -18.60
N ILE A 24 -29.74 -4.57 -17.36
CA ILE A 24 -30.23 -5.31 -16.20
C ILE A 24 -31.69 -4.97 -15.90
N ASP A 25 -32.54 -6.01 -15.74
CA ASP A 25 -33.96 -5.86 -15.48
C ASP A 25 -34.33 -5.82 -13.99
N VAL A 26 -33.35 -5.90 -13.07
CA VAL A 26 -33.59 -5.92 -11.63
C VAL A 26 -33.53 -4.48 -11.08
N PRO A 27 -34.68 -3.86 -10.74
CA PRO A 27 -34.74 -2.43 -10.38
C PRO A 27 -33.82 -2.04 -9.24
N ARG A 28 -33.77 -2.85 -8.18
CA ARG A 28 -32.92 -2.62 -7.01
C ARG A 28 -31.43 -2.59 -7.35
N ILE A 29 -30.98 -3.46 -8.27
CA ILE A 29 -29.57 -3.49 -8.70
C ILE A 29 -29.29 -2.27 -9.58
N LYS A 30 -30.22 -1.95 -10.49
CA LYS A 30 -30.14 -0.78 -11.35
C LYS A 30 -29.98 0.50 -10.54
N GLU A 31 -30.81 0.69 -9.53
CA GLU A 31 -30.77 1.83 -8.63
C GLU A 31 -29.42 1.92 -7.87
N CYS A 32 -28.94 0.80 -7.31
CA CYS A 32 -27.66 0.76 -6.62
C CYS A 32 -26.47 1.08 -7.54
N MET A 33 -26.52 0.64 -8.79
CA MET A 33 -25.43 0.81 -9.75
C MET A 33 -25.45 2.18 -10.44
N GLN A 34 -26.57 2.91 -10.40
CA GLN A 34 -26.70 4.24 -11.01
C GLN A 34 -25.62 5.23 -10.55
N ALA A 35 -25.19 5.12 -9.30
CA ALA A 35 -24.18 5.99 -8.72
C ALA A 35 -22.78 5.82 -9.34
N TYR A 36 -22.54 4.73 -10.06
CA TYR A 36 -21.28 4.38 -10.72
C TYR A 36 -21.32 4.56 -12.24
N THR A 37 -22.46 4.96 -12.81
CA THR A 37 -22.60 5.29 -14.23
C THR A 37 -22.07 6.70 -14.50
N ILE A 38 -21.87 7.04 -15.78
CA ILE A 38 -21.35 8.33 -16.20
C ILE A 38 -22.14 9.52 -15.65
N ASP A 39 -23.44 9.35 -15.43
CA ASP A 39 -24.33 10.35 -14.84
C ASP A 39 -24.26 10.38 -13.31
N GLY A 40 -23.57 9.46 -12.69
CA GLY A 40 -23.42 9.32 -11.24
C GLY A 40 -22.13 9.94 -10.70
N PRO A 41 -22.03 10.14 -9.37
CA PRO A 41 -20.88 10.81 -8.76
C PRO A 41 -19.55 10.07 -8.92
N MET A 42 -19.54 8.77 -9.27
CA MET A 42 -18.34 7.96 -9.44
C MET A 42 -18.11 7.53 -10.89
N GLY A 43 -18.94 8.00 -11.81
CA GLY A 43 -18.87 7.60 -13.21
C GLY A 43 -17.59 7.99 -13.89
N GLU A 44 -17.06 9.17 -13.61
CA GLU A 44 -15.78 9.65 -14.15
C GLU A 44 -14.61 8.70 -13.80
N LEU A 45 -14.64 8.06 -12.63
CA LEU A 45 -13.59 7.14 -12.18
C LEU A 45 -13.83 5.69 -12.64
N LEU A 46 -15.09 5.25 -12.82
CA LEU A 46 -15.41 3.83 -12.95
C LEU A 46 -16.15 3.45 -14.24
N ASP A 47 -16.75 4.42 -14.94
CA ASP A 47 -17.58 4.16 -16.13
C ASP A 47 -16.91 4.64 -17.41
N ALA A 48 -15.82 3.99 -17.79
CA ALA A 48 -15.05 4.30 -18.98
C ALA A 48 -15.20 3.20 -20.06
N GLU A 49 -14.98 3.55 -21.33
CA GLU A 49 -14.92 2.59 -22.44
C GLU A 49 -13.67 1.73 -22.38
N GLU A 50 -12.57 2.36 -22.00
CA GLU A 50 -11.27 1.73 -21.90
C GLU A 50 -10.68 1.91 -20.50
N ASP A 51 -9.87 0.96 -20.12
CA ASP A 51 -9.15 1.02 -18.85
C ASP A 51 -7.99 2.01 -18.95
N GLY A 52 -8.19 3.21 -18.42
CA GLY A 52 -7.20 4.29 -18.41
C GLY A 52 -6.06 4.08 -17.41
N LEU A 53 -6.10 3.03 -16.56
CA LEU A 53 -5.07 2.78 -15.57
C LEU A 53 -3.81 2.20 -16.23
N SER A 54 -2.81 3.06 -16.42
CA SER A 54 -1.47 2.63 -16.87
C SER A 54 -0.66 2.15 -15.67
N LEU A 55 -0.22 0.89 -15.72
CA LEU A 55 0.64 0.29 -14.72
C LEU A 55 2.06 0.14 -15.27
N SER A 56 3.01 0.70 -14.56
CA SER A 56 4.46 0.58 -14.84
C SER A 56 5.12 -0.44 -13.89
N PRO A 57 6.38 -0.84 -14.14
CA PRO A 57 7.13 -1.67 -13.20
C PRO A 57 7.24 -1.09 -11.79
N PHE A 58 7.21 0.24 -11.66
CA PHE A 58 7.09 0.95 -10.39
C PHE A 58 5.83 1.82 -10.43
N THR A 59 4.85 1.47 -9.60
CA THR A 59 3.54 2.14 -9.55
C THR A 59 3.20 2.44 -8.10
N VAL A 60 2.76 3.65 -7.82
CA VAL A 60 2.29 4.10 -6.51
C VAL A 60 0.85 4.56 -6.65
N PHE A 61 0.00 4.13 -5.73
CA PHE A 61 -1.37 4.59 -5.59
C PHE A 61 -1.48 5.44 -4.34
N GLU A 62 -1.69 6.74 -4.50
CA GLU A 62 -2.07 7.62 -3.40
C GLU A 62 -3.53 7.37 -3.06
N THR A 63 -3.79 6.94 -1.84
CA THR A 63 -5.14 6.52 -1.42
C THR A 63 -5.79 7.46 -0.41
N GLU A 64 -5.11 8.53 0.04
CA GLU A 64 -5.62 9.44 1.06
C GLU A 64 -6.96 10.07 0.65
N GLU A 65 -7.06 10.58 -0.57
CA GLU A 65 -8.30 11.18 -1.08
C GLU A 65 -9.42 10.14 -1.21
N LEU A 66 -9.08 8.91 -1.63
CA LEU A 66 -10.04 7.82 -1.73
C LEU A 66 -10.60 7.41 -0.35
N MET A 67 -9.76 7.42 0.69
CA MET A 67 -10.18 7.09 2.06
C MET A 67 -11.23 8.08 2.59
N ASN A 68 -11.20 9.33 2.13
CA ASN A 68 -12.17 10.36 2.53
C ASN A 68 -13.54 10.22 1.84
N LEU A 69 -13.65 9.40 0.79
CA LEU A 69 -14.92 9.20 0.06
C LEU A 69 -15.95 8.35 0.82
N GLY A 70 -15.54 7.64 1.87
CA GLY A 70 -16.36 6.68 2.60
C GLY A 70 -16.45 5.30 1.93
N GLU A 71 -16.80 4.28 2.74
CA GLU A 71 -16.73 2.87 2.35
C GLU A 71 -17.47 2.52 1.07
N LYS A 72 -18.63 3.12 0.84
CA LYS A 72 -19.48 2.87 -0.34
C LYS A 72 -18.71 3.11 -1.65
N TRP A 73 -17.89 4.15 -1.70
CA TRP A 73 -17.15 4.54 -2.89
C TRP A 73 -15.76 3.92 -2.95
N LEU A 74 -15.12 3.83 -1.79
CA LEU A 74 -13.78 3.27 -1.65
C LEU A 74 -13.71 1.80 -2.06
N LEU A 75 -14.71 1.00 -1.66
CA LEU A 75 -14.70 -0.44 -1.85
C LEU A 75 -14.58 -0.88 -3.33
N PRO A 76 -15.39 -0.39 -4.27
CA PRO A 76 -15.26 -0.75 -5.68
C PRO A 76 -13.91 -0.36 -6.28
N ILE A 77 -13.40 0.83 -5.95
CA ILE A 77 -12.12 1.33 -6.46
C ILE A 77 -10.97 0.46 -5.98
N LEU A 78 -10.87 0.17 -4.69
CA LEU A 78 -9.80 -0.68 -4.15
C LEU A 78 -9.89 -2.12 -4.68
N LEU A 79 -11.09 -2.69 -4.85
CA LEU A 79 -11.25 -4.02 -5.45
C LEU A 79 -10.77 -4.03 -6.91
N TYR A 80 -11.06 -2.97 -7.65
CA TYR A 80 -10.54 -2.80 -9.00
C TYR A 80 -9.01 -2.71 -9.02
N LEU A 81 -8.40 -1.88 -8.17
CA LEU A 81 -6.96 -1.75 -8.05
C LEU A 81 -6.30 -3.09 -7.67
N PHE A 82 -6.84 -3.80 -6.68
CA PHE A 82 -6.34 -5.12 -6.30
C PHE A 82 -6.40 -6.10 -7.47
N ARG A 83 -7.50 -6.09 -8.22
CA ARG A 83 -7.64 -6.92 -9.40
C ARG A 83 -6.60 -6.59 -10.47
N ARG A 84 -6.34 -5.31 -10.71
CA ARG A 84 -5.31 -4.86 -11.67
C ARG A 84 -3.92 -5.32 -11.25
N ILE A 85 -3.57 -5.16 -9.98
CA ILE A 85 -2.30 -5.65 -9.42
C ILE A 85 -2.19 -7.16 -9.61
N GLU A 86 -3.22 -7.94 -9.28
CA GLU A 86 -3.21 -9.40 -9.46
C GLU A 86 -2.98 -9.84 -10.89
N MET A 87 -3.54 -9.11 -11.86
CA MET A 87 -3.36 -9.39 -13.29
C MET A 87 -1.94 -9.13 -13.77
N MET A 88 -1.18 -8.26 -13.09
CA MET A 88 0.24 -8.03 -13.38
C MET A 88 1.16 -9.13 -12.85
N LEU A 89 0.74 -9.87 -11.82
CA LEU A 89 1.54 -10.92 -11.18
C LEU A 89 1.54 -12.20 -12.03
N LYS A 90 2.45 -12.27 -13.00
CA LYS A 90 2.60 -13.40 -13.94
C LYS A 90 3.74 -14.36 -13.56
N GLY A 91 4.32 -14.23 -12.33
CA GLY A 91 5.42 -15.04 -11.84
C GLY A 91 6.79 -14.35 -11.84
N GLN A 92 6.90 -13.15 -12.39
CA GLN A 92 8.08 -12.29 -12.23
C GLN A 92 8.26 -11.91 -10.76
N PRO A 93 9.51 -11.64 -10.30
CA PRO A 93 9.72 -11.06 -8.97
C PRO A 93 8.95 -9.75 -8.83
N ALA A 94 8.16 -9.64 -7.77
CA ALA A 94 7.35 -8.45 -7.49
C ALA A 94 7.29 -8.17 -6.00
N TRP A 95 7.07 -6.91 -5.66
CA TRP A 95 6.89 -6.43 -4.29
C TRP A 95 5.64 -5.57 -4.20
N ILE A 96 4.82 -5.84 -3.20
CA ILE A 96 3.67 -5.01 -2.86
C ILE A 96 3.94 -4.38 -1.50
N PHE A 97 3.85 -3.06 -1.44
CA PHE A 97 3.96 -2.28 -0.21
C PHE A 97 2.58 -1.78 0.17
N LEU A 98 2.09 -2.18 1.33
CA LEU A 98 0.84 -1.73 1.92
C LEU A 98 1.19 -0.82 3.10
N ASP A 99 1.19 0.47 2.86
CA ASP A 99 1.33 1.45 3.93
C ASP A 99 -0.05 1.74 4.55
N GLU A 100 -0.08 2.07 5.82
CA GLU A 100 -1.32 2.28 6.60
C GLU A 100 -2.33 1.12 6.45
N ALA A 101 -1.82 -0.12 6.39
CA ALA A 101 -2.62 -1.31 6.09
C ALA A 101 -3.77 -1.56 7.09
N TRP A 102 -3.72 -0.97 8.28
CA TRP A 102 -4.77 -1.07 9.30
C TRP A 102 -6.13 -0.57 8.79
N ILE A 103 -6.15 0.44 7.92
CA ILE A 103 -7.37 0.98 7.31
C ILE A 103 -8.07 -0.12 6.50
N MET A 104 -7.30 -0.88 5.71
CA MET A 104 -7.81 -1.99 4.91
C MET A 104 -8.26 -3.17 5.78
N LEU A 105 -7.58 -3.43 6.90
CA LEU A 105 -7.91 -4.51 7.82
C LEU A 105 -9.22 -4.27 8.58
N GLY A 106 -9.67 -3.04 8.69
CA GLY A 106 -10.97 -2.69 9.29
C GLY A 106 -12.16 -3.23 8.50
N HIS A 107 -12.07 -3.28 7.15
CA HIS A 107 -13.17 -3.72 6.31
C HIS A 107 -13.11 -5.22 5.98
N PRO A 108 -14.22 -5.99 6.15
CA PRO A 108 -14.22 -7.45 5.96
C PRO A 108 -13.73 -7.91 4.58
N VAL A 109 -14.15 -7.23 3.51
CA VAL A 109 -13.79 -7.60 2.12
C VAL A 109 -12.29 -7.46 1.89
N PHE A 110 -11.67 -6.36 2.33
CA PHE A 110 -10.22 -6.16 2.18
C PHE A 110 -9.43 -7.10 3.07
N ARG A 111 -9.91 -7.36 4.26
CA ARG A 111 -9.31 -8.31 5.19
C ARG A 111 -9.21 -9.69 4.58
N GLU A 112 -10.28 -10.19 3.96
CA GLU A 112 -10.25 -11.47 3.26
C GLU A 112 -9.33 -11.45 2.04
N LYS A 113 -9.26 -10.32 1.31
CA LYS A 113 -8.37 -10.16 0.16
C LYS A 113 -6.89 -10.13 0.58
N ILE A 114 -6.56 -9.44 1.64
CA ILE A 114 -5.21 -9.43 2.22
C ILE A 114 -4.84 -10.83 2.74
N ARG A 115 -5.78 -11.52 3.39
CA ARG A 115 -5.60 -12.92 3.81
C ARG A 115 -5.27 -13.83 2.63
N GLU A 116 -6.00 -13.70 1.52
CA GLU A 116 -5.75 -14.43 0.28
C GLU A 116 -4.35 -14.10 -0.26
N TRP A 117 -3.97 -12.84 -0.31
CA TRP A 117 -2.67 -12.40 -0.80
C TRP A 117 -1.50 -12.96 0.00
N PHE A 118 -1.57 -13.00 1.31
CA PHE A 118 -0.55 -13.62 2.14
C PHE A 118 -0.37 -15.12 1.83
N LYS A 119 -1.45 -15.81 1.52
CA LYS A 119 -1.40 -17.25 1.20
C LYS A 119 -0.97 -17.56 -0.22
N VAL A 120 -1.37 -16.74 -1.18
CA VAL A 120 -1.27 -17.04 -2.62
C VAL A 120 -0.07 -16.35 -3.29
N ASN A 121 0.29 -15.12 -2.91
CA ASN A 121 1.28 -14.33 -3.62
C ASN A 121 2.70 -14.91 -3.52
N ARG A 122 3.02 -15.66 -2.47
CA ARG A 122 4.26 -16.44 -2.41
C ARG A 122 4.41 -17.37 -3.61
N LYS A 123 3.33 -18.01 -4.07
CA LYS A 123 3.34 -18.88 -5.27
C LYS A 123 3.49 -18.09 -6.56
N LYS A 124 3.19 -16.80 -6.54
CA LYS A 124 3.34 -15.88 -7.69
C LYS A 124 4.67 -15.12 -7.68
N ASN A 125 5.64 -15.54 -6.85
CA ASN A 125 6.92 -14.87 -6.69
C ASN A 125 6.78 -13.39 -6.26
N CYS A 126 5.79 -13.10 -5.42
CA CYS A 126 5.48 -11.76 -4.95
C CYS A 126 5.63 -11.68 -3.44
N GLY A 127 6.51 -10.79 -2.96
CA GLY A 127 6.63 -10.43 -1.56
C GLY A 127 5.65 -9.32 -1.18
N ILE A 128 5.19 -9.34 0.07
CA ILE A 128 4.31 -8.30 0.62
C ILE A 128 5.01 -7.66 1.81
N PHE A 129 5.13 -6.35 1.78
CA PHE A 129 5.48 -5.51 2.92
C PHE A 129 4.21 -4.84 3.43
N MET A 130 3.98 -4.94 4.72
CA MET A 130 2.85 -4.28 5.36
C MET A 130 3.37 -3.42 6.50
N ALA A 131 3.04 -2.14 6.48
CA ALA A 131 3.35 -1.20 7.54
C ALA A 131 2.07 -0.77 8.27
N THR A 132 2.17 -0.56 9.57
CA THR A 132 1.10 -0.03 10.41
C THR A 132 1.67 0.76 11.57
N GLN A 133 1.03 1.86 11.90
CA GLN A 133 1.35 2.66 13.10
C GLN A 133 0.64 2.11 14.34
N SER A 134 -0.44 1.35 14.17
CA SER A 134 -1.24 0.80 15.26
C SER A 134 -1.10 -0.71 15.36
N LEU A 135 -0.33 -1.14 16.36
CA LEU A 135 -0.22 -2.55 16.70
C LEU A 135 -1.56 -3.12 17.21
N SER A 136 -2.36 -2.31 17.90
CA SER A 136 -3.66 -2.71 18.42
C SER A 136 -4.65 -3.05 17.29
N ASP A 137 -4.65 -2.29 16.19
CA ASP A 137 -5.56 -2.55 15.06
C ASP A 137 -5.20 -3.85 14.35
N ALA A 138 -3.90 -4.11 14.15
CA ALA A 138 -3.43 -5.38 13.64
C ALA A 138 -3.86 -6.56 14.54
N LEU A 139 -3.72 -6.41 15.87
CA LEU A 139 -4.03 -7.43 16.86
C LEU A 139 -5.54 -7.69 17.01
N ASN A 140 -6.37 -6.67 16.81
CA ASN A 140 -7.82 -6.77 16.86
C ASN A 140 -8.42 -7.24 15.53
N SER A 141 -7.61 -7.33 14.48
CA SER A 141 -8.06 -7.88 13.21
C SER A 141 -8.28 -9.39 13.32
N SER A 142 -9.33 -9.91 12.66
CA SER A 142 -9.61 -11.35 12.63
C SER A 142 -8.63 -12.17 11.78
N ILE A 143 -7.57 -11.52 11.24
CA ILE A 143 -6.51 -12.18 10.45
C ILE A 143 -5.14 -12.13 11.13
N LEU A 144 -5.09 -11.79 12.42
CA LEU A 144 -3.83 -11.72 13.17
C LEU A 144 -3.01 -13.01 13.03
N ASP A 145 -3.65 -14.17 13.16
CA ASP A 145 -2.97 -15.46 13.04
C ASP A 145 -2.31 -15.61 11.67
N VAL A 146 -3.03 -15.23 10.61
CA VAL A 146 -2.48 -15.26 9.24
C VAL A 146 -1.31 -14.28 9.08
N ILE A 147 -1.39 -13.09 9.67
CA ILE A 147 -0.29 -12.11 9.64
C ILE A 147 0.92 -12.69 10.35
N ILE A 148 0.75 -13.23 11.56
CA ILE A 148 1.85 -13.80 12.36
C ILE A 148 2.51 -14.97 11.62
N GLU A 149 1.72 -15.92 11.11
CA GLU A 149 2.21 -17.13 10.45
C GLU A 149 2.83 -16.84 9.06
N SER A 150 2.28 -15.90 8.33
CA SER A 150 2.73 -15.60 6.95
C SER A 150 3.88 -14.60 6.91
N THR A 151 4.17 -13.88 7.99
CA THR A 151 5.21 -12.87 8.05
C THR A 151 6.48 -13.43 8.67
N ALA A 152 7.39 -13.91 7.83
CA ALA A 152 8.66 -14.48 8.26
C ALA A 152 9.62 -13.45 8.88
N THR A 153 9.47 -12.17 8.54
CA THR A 153 10.30 -11.07 9.04
C THR A 153 9.42 -9.96 9.59
N LYS A 154 9.72 -9.52 10.80
CA LYS A 154 9.04 -8.41 11.46
C LYS A 154 10.07 -7.36 11.87
N ILE A 155 9.75 -6.09 11.64
CA ILE A 155 10.60 -4.97 12.05
C ILE A 155 9.76 -4.11 13.01
N TYR A 156 10.26 -3.93 14.20
CA TYR A 156 9.64 -3.11 15.23
C TYR A 156 10.40 -1.80 15.38
N LEU A 157 9.66 -0.71 15.40
CA LEU A 157 10.19 0.61 15.65
C LEU A 157 10.31 0.85 17.16
N PRO A 158 11.21 1.75 17.61
CA PRO A 158 11.35 2.11 19.01
C PRO A 158 10.04 2.63 19.59
N ASN A 159 9.71 2.15 20.79
CA ASN A 159 8.53 2.59 21.52
C ASN A 159 8.86 2.67 23.03
N ILE A 160 9.04 3.87 23.55
CA ILE A 160 9.37 4.10 24.97
C ILE A 160 8.32 3.50 25.92
N ASN A 161 7.09 3.37 25.46
CA ASN A 161 5.97 2.80 26.22
C ASN A 161 5.85 1.28 26.08
N ALA A 162 6.76 0.61 25.34
CA ALA A 162 6.65 -0.83 25.06
C ALA A 162 6.57 -1.70 26.34
N ARG A 163 7.12 -1.22 27.46
CA ARG A 163 7.10 -1.91 28.77
C ARG A 163 5.84 -1.68 29.59
N ASN A 164 4.99 -0.74 29.22
CA ASN A 164 3.70 -0.55 29.87
C ASN A 164 2.86 -1.81 29.69
N GLU A 165 2.08 -2.19 30.68
CA GLU A 165 1.34 -3.45 30.74
C GLU A 165 0.55 -3.72 29.47
N ASP A 166 -0.20 -2.74 28.99
CA ASP A 166 -1.02 -2.87 27.76
C ASP A 166 -0.16 -3.14 26.52
N PHE A 167 0.88 -2.34 26.30
CA PHE A 167 1.78 -2.51 25.15
C PHE A 167 2.59 -3.81 25.24
N ALA A 168 3.09 -4.16 26.44
CA ALA A 168 3.83 -5.40 26.65
C ALA A 168 2.96 -6.62 26.33
N ALA A 169 1.67 -6.60 26.68
CA ALA A 169 0.73 -7.65 26.33
C ALA A 169 0.54 -7.75 24.79
N LEU A 170 0.47 -6.61 24.08
CA LEU A 170 0.39 -6.58 22.63
C LEU A 170 1.64 -7.19 21.98
N TYR A 171 2.83 -6.76 22.39
CA TYR A 171 4.09 -7.31 21.88
C TYR A 171 4.24 -8.81 22.18
N SER A 172 3.82 -9.25 23.36
CA SER A 172 3.82 -10.69 23.72
C SER A 172 2.90 -11.51 22.82
N ARG A 173 1.71 -10.99 22.45
CA ARG A 173 0.83 -11.64 21.47
C ARG A 173 1.45 -11.75 20.09
N MET A 174 2.35 -10.82 19.72
CA MET A 174 3.15 -10.89 18.49
C MET A 174 4.35 -11.84 18.57
N GLY A 175 4.53 -12.52 19.73
CA GLY A 175 5.58 -13.52 19.96
C GLY A 175 6.89 -12.96 20.53
N LEU A 176 6.91 -11.73 21.03
CA LEU A 176 8.11 -11.16 21.65
C LEU A 176 8.20 -11.54 23.13
N ASN A 177 9.42 -11.82 23.60
CA ASN A 177 9.71 -12.01 25.02
C ASN A 177 10.07 -10.68 25.71
N ASN A 178 10.13 -10.70 27.04
CA ASN A 178 10.40 -9.50 27.87
C ASN A 178 11.71 -8.79 27.49
N ARG A 179 12.75 -9.54 27.14
CA ARG A 179 14.04 -8.94 26.74
C ARG A 179 13.93 -8.21 25.41
N GLN A 180 13.18 -8.73 24.46
CA GLN A 180 12.94 -8.09 23.18
C GLN A 180 12.10 -6.81 23.35
N ILE A 181 11.10 -6.84 24.21
CA ILE A 181 10.28 -5.66 24.56
C ILE A 181 11.16 -4.58 25.24
N GLU A 182 12.06 -4.98 26.12
CA GLU A 182 13.02 -4.07 26.74
C GLU A 182 13.94 -3.39 25.70
N ILE A 183 14.46 -4.15 24.73
CA ILE A 183 15.26 -3.61 23.63
C ILE A 183 14.47 -2.56 22.85
N ILE A 184 13.23 -2.85 22.48
CA ILE A 184 12.36 -1.93 21.74
C ILE A 184 12.11 -0.65 22.56
N SER A 185 11.93 -0.78 23.88
CA SER A 185 11.67 0.37 24.75
C SER A 185 12.87 1.28 24.94
N SER A 186 14.09 0.77 24.80
CA SER A 186 15.35 1.49 24.98
C SER A 186 16.01 1.93 23.67
N ALA A 187 15.48 1.49 22.53
CA ALA A 187 15.99 1.82 21.22
C ALA A 187 15.76 3.30 20.87
N ILE A 188 16.65 3.86 20.06
CA ILE A 188 16.65 5.29 19.69
C ILE A 188 15.67 5.53 18.55
N PRO A 189 14.61 6.34 18.74
CA PRO A 189 13.66 6.67 17.67
C PRO A 189 14.36 7.27 16.44
N LYS A 190 13.85 6.93 15.25
CA LYS A 190 14.36 7.36 13.94
C LYS A 190 15.78 6.87 13.59
N ASN A 191 16.42 6.11 14.47
CA ASN A 191 17.76 5.56 14.25
C ASN A 191 17.75 4.03 14.30
N ASP A 192 17.11 3.46 15.31
CA ASP A 192 17.17 2.02 15.58
C ASP A 192 15.93 1.29 15.07
N TYR A 193 16.14 0.05 14.65
CA TYR A 193 15.11 -0.86 14.18
C TYR A 193 15.37 -2.23 14.78
N TYR A 194 14.34 -2.87 15.36
CA TYR A 194 14.47 -4.20 15.92
C TYR A 194 13.89 -5.24 14.97
N LEU A 195 14.76 -6.00 14.33
CA LEU A 195 14.41 -7.05 13.38
C LEU A 195 14.22 -8.38 14.11
N VAL A 196 13.14 -9.08 13.79
CA VAL A 196 12.83 -10.44 14.21
C VAL A 196 12.57 -11.28 12.98
N SER A 197 13.30 -12.39 12.83
CA SER A 197 13.15 -13.34 11.73
C SER A 197 13.46 -14.76 12.17
N GLU A 198 13.19 -15.75 11.33
CA GLU A 198 13.59 -17.14 11.54
C GLU A 198 15.12 -17.31 11.71
N LYS A 199 15.91 -16.40 11.15
CA LYS A 199 17.37 -16.41 11.23
C LYS A 199 17.91 -15.76 12.50
N GLY A 200 17.07 -15.21 13.34
CA GLY A 200 17.42 -14.53 14.58
C GLY A 200 16.85 -13.13 14.71
N CYS A 201 17.23 -12.49 15.81
CA CYS A 201 16.74 -11.15 16.16
C CYS A 201 17.93 -10.22 16.39
N ARG A 202 17.81 -8.97 15.93
CA ARG A 202 18.86 -7.97 16.18
C ARG A 202 18.31 -6.54 16.14
N LEU A 203 18.92 -5.69 16.94
CA LEU A 203 18.81 -4.25 16.80
C LEU A 203 19.84 -3.78 15.76
N PHE A 204 19.44 -2.91 14.86
CA PHE A 204 20.34 -2.31 13.87
C PHE A 204 19.93 -0.86 13.63
N SER A 205 20.91 -0.05 13.22
CA SER A 205 20.67 1.33 12.79
C SER A 205 20.64 1.38 11.27
N PHE A 206 19.64 2.06 10.73
CA PHE A 206 19.50 2.22 9.29
C PHE A 206 20.19 3.51 8.85
N ALA A 207 21.51 3.43 8.63
CA ALA A 207 22.32 4.56 8.22
C ALA A 207 22.11 4.88 6.73
N ILE A 208 21.04 5.58 6.43
CA ILE A 208 20.81 6.13 5.08
C ILE A 208 21.70 7.36 4.92
N GLY A 209 22.54 7.36 3.88
CA GLY A 209 23.41 8.49 3.57
C GLY A 209 22.63 9.72 3.10
N PRO A 210 23.28 10.93 3.13
CA PRO A 210 22.62 12.18 2.77
C PRO A 210 22.00 12.18 1.38
N LEU A 211 22.60 11.48 0.42
CA LEU A 211 22.09 11.37 -0.94
C LEU A 211 20.71 10.69 -0.96
N ALA A 212 20.58 9.51 -0.37
CA ALA A 212 19.29 8.82 -0.32
C ALA A 212 18.28 9.61 0.53
N MET A 213 18.70 10.22 1.63
CA MET A 213 17.83 11.05 2.47
C MET A 213 17.31 12.29 1.74
N SER A 214 18.04 12.84 0.75
CA SER A 214 17.58 13.98 -0.05
C SER A 214 16.35 13.65 -0.91
N PHE A 215 16.05 12.36 -1.13
CA PHE A 215 14.88 11.88 -1.87
C PHE A 215 13.83 11.26 -0.94
N VAL A 216 14.23 10.28 -0.12
CA VAL A 216 13.26 9.51 0.69
C VAL A 216 12.81 10.24 1.96
N GLY A 217 13.55 11.25 2.40
CA GLY A 217 13.22 12.08 3.57
C GLY A 217 12.36 13.30 3.25
N VAL A 218 11.93 13.47 2.00
CA VAL A 218 11.22 14.65 1.52
C VAL A 218 9.77 14.29 1.21
N SER A 219 8.85 14.81 2.01
CA SER A 219 7.40 14.56 1.84
C SER A 219 6.56 15.83 2.04
N ASP A 220 7.19 16.95 2.37
CA ASP A 220 6.48 18.22 2.54
C ASP A 220 6.07 18.83 1.20
N ARG A 221 4.93 19.54 1.21
CA ARG A 221 4.32 20.12 -0.01
C ARG A 221 5.22 21.12 -0.72
N GLU A 222 6.03 21.86 0.03
CA GLU A 222 6.93 22.89 -0.53
C GLU A 222 8.03 22.20 -1.34
N SER A 223 8.71 21.23 -0.78
CA SER A 223 9.74 20.44 -1.44
C SER A 223 9.22 19.67 -2.66
N VAL A 224 8.04 19.05 -2.57
CA VAL A 224 7.41 18.37 -3.71
C VAL A 224 7.10 19.36 -4.83
N SER A 225 6.52 20.52 -4.51
CA SER A 225 6.25 21.57 -5.50
C SER A 225 7.53 22.10 -6.14
N HIS A 226 8.60 22.24 -5.37
CA HIS A 226 9.90 22.65 -5.88
C HIS A 226 10.50 21.62 -6.84
N ILE A 227 10.43 20.32 -6.50
CA ILE A 227 10.85 19.23 -7.38
C ILE A 227 10.10 19.30 -8.72
N MET A 228 8.78 19.48 -8.70
CA MET A 228 7.96 19.60 -9.93
C MET A 228 8.37 20.82 -10.78
N GLN A 229 8.76 21.94 -10.14
CA GLN A 229 9.29 23.10 -10.85
C GLN A 229 10.65 22.82 -11.48
N LEU A 230 11.55 22.16 -10.76
CA LEU A 230 12.85 21.76 -11.28
C LEU A 230 12.72 20.80 -12.46
N GLU A 231 11.84 19.81 -12.37
CA GLU A 231 11.57 18.87 -13.46
C GLU A 231 11.07 19.60 -14.70
N LYS A 232 10.12 20.54 -14.54
CA LYS A 232 9.61 21.35 -15.63
C LYS A 232 10.67 22.26 -16.27
N GLN A 233 11.61 22.78 -15.45
CA GLN A 233 12.63 23.73 -15.90
C GLN A 233 13.85 23.04 -16.51
N TYR A 234 14.30 21.90 -15.95
CA TYR A 234 15.56 21.25 -16.30
C TYR A 234 15.38 19.88 -16.96
N GLY A 235 14.14 19.38 -17.11
CA GLY A 235 13.87 18.05 -17.66
C GLY A 235 14.60 16.97 -16.89
N GLU A 236 15.25 16.04 -17.55
CA GLU A 236 15.99 14.92 -16.91
C GLU A 236 17.14 15.36 -15.99
N GLN A 237 17.60 16.61 -16.12
CA GLN A 237 18.69 17.15 -15.29
C GLN A 237 18.21 17.75 -13.94
N TRP A 238 16.92 17.66 -13.62
CA TRP A 238 16.36 18.19 -12.38
C TRP A 238 17.02 17.59 -11.14
N ILE A 239 17.42 16.31 -11.22
CA ILE A 239 18.08 15.58 -10.13
C ILE A 239 19.41 16.24 -9.74
N ASP A 240 20.22 16.62 -10.73
CA ASP A 240 21.51 17.28 -10.48
C ASP A 240 21.31 18.65 -9.82
N GLN A 241 20.31 19.40 -10.25
CA GLN A 241 20.01 20.71 -9.66
C GLN A 241 19.50 20.56 -8.22
N TRP A 242 18.58 19.61 -7.99
CA TRP A 242 18.07 19.28 -6.66
C TRP A 242 19.17 18.92 -5.66
N LEU A 243 20.15 18.12 -6.10
CA LEU A 243 21.29 17.71 -5.29
C LEU A 243 22.26 18.88 -5.04
N ARG A 244 22.55 19.70 -6.05
CA ARG A 244 23.41 20.89 -5.91
C ARG A 244 22.87 21.88 -4.88
N GLU A 245 21.58 22.13 -4.87
CA GLU A 245 20.94 23.01 -3.88
C GLU A 245 21.10 22.50 -2.43
N ARG A 246 21.37 21.21 -2.26
CA ARG A 246 21.64 20.54 -0.98
C ARG A 246 23.11 20.31 -0.70
N GLY A 247 23.99 20.82 -1.54
CA GLY A 247 25.44 20.60 -1.42
C GLY A 247 25.86 19.16 -1.66
N LEU A 248 25.09 18.41 -2.45
CA LEU A 248 25.31 17.00 -2.78
C LEU A 248 25.61 16.83 -4.28
N SER A 249 26.30 15.74 -4.63
CA SER A 249 26.57 15.37 -6.02
C SER A 249 26.47 13.85 -6.18
N LEU A 250 25.98 13.39 -7.33
CA LEU A 250 25.99 11.96 -7.68
C LEU A 250 27.42 11.39 -7.77
N THR A 251 28.38 12.23 -8.18
CA THR A 251 29.79 11.81 -8.36
C THR A 251 30.50 11.51 -7.03
N ASP A 252 30.10 12.16 -5.93
CA ASP A 252 30.69 11.95 -4.60
C ASP A 252 30.44 10.54 -4.05
N TYR A 253 29.43 9.83 -4.57
CA TYR A 253 29.05 8.50 -4.15
C TYR A 253 29.48 7.39 -5.10
N ALA A 254 29.75 7.70 -6.37
CA ALA A 254 30.24 6.72 -7.34
C ALA A 254 31.70 6.29 -7.06
N SER A 255 32.44 7.06 -6.27
CA SER A 255 33.81 6.77 -5.85
C SER A 255 33.93 5.98 -4.53
N ALA A 256 32.82 5.75 -3.83
CA ALA A 256 32.76 5.07 -2.53
C ALA A 256 32.25 3.61 -2.59
N SER A 257 31.91 3.11 -3.76
CA SER A 257 31.52 1.73 -4.08
C SER A 257 32.66 1.05 -4.88
#